data_4d10dcd26e901709463bd59b53f136ff
#
_entry.id   4d10dcd26e901709463bd59b53f136ff
#
_cell.length_a   1.000
_cell.length_b   1.000
_cell.length_c   1.000
_cell.angle_alpha   90.00
_cell.angle_beta   90.00
_cell.angle_gamma   90.00
#
_symmetry.space_group_name_H-M   'P 1'
#
loop_
_entity.id
_entity.type
_entity.pdbx_description
1 polymer ?
#
loop_
_entity_poly.entity_id
_entity_poly.type
_entity_poly.pdbx_seq_one_letter_code
_entity_poly.pdbx_strand_id
1 'polypeptide(L)'
;MAQTDNYLIQAQQAKACFLTYDAEALAKKLNAKLDAEYLYTTFFGQSYRVSRKTGDIQRLEDGAWRDGNSHEEVMTLLDLICDSREDRHVSGRWKAMQDFGLQFHQKLLENDHDPWAERFQDDLPAFRRACLALGGKPLPVGDAAYAFEIFDGLGVAVQLWLGDDEFPPNLRFLWDENADQYIRYETMYFAKALLLSRIAGQMEES
;
A
#
# COMPACT_ATOMS: atom_id res chain seq x y z
N MET A 1 -11.78 2.34 22.19
CA MET A 1 -11.18 3.63 22.58
C MET A 1 -9.65 3.58 22.55
N ALA A 2 -8.93 2.73 23.31
CA ALA A 2 -7.45 2.74 23.37
C ALA A 2 -6.74 2.49 22.02
N GLN A 3 -7.26 1.66 21.13
CA GLN A 3 -6.65 1.33 19.85
C GLN A 3 -6.77 2.49 18.83
N THR A 4 -7.92 3.17 18.81
CA THR A 4 -8.15 4.34 17.93
C THR A 4 -7.25 5.50 18.34
N ASP A 5 -7.01 5.71 19.64
CA ASP A 5 -6.10 6.74 20.14
C ASP A 5 -4.65 6.49 19.71
N ASN A 6 -4.20 5.22 19.73
CA ASN A 6 -2.85 4.86 19.28
C ASN A 6 -2.62 5.13 17.79
N TYR A 7 -3.59 4.85 16.92
CA TYR A 7 -3.48 5.12 15.48
C TYR A 7 -3.38 6.61 15.18
N LEU A 8 -4.15 7.45 15.88
CA LEU A 8 -4.05 8.90 15.76
C LEU A 8 -2.68 9.42 16.19
N ILE A 9 -2.14 8.89 17.30
CA ILE A 9 -0.80 9.25 17.79
C ILE A 9 0.27 8.87 16.76
N GLN A 10 0.23 7.67 16.19
CA GLN A 10 1.18 7.23 15.18
C GLN A 10 1.13 8.09 13.92
N ALA A 11 -0.06 8.41 13.43
CA ALA A 11 -0.23 9.29 12.28
C ALA A 11 0.32 10.71 12.55
N GLN A 12 0.10 11.25 13.76
CA GLN A 12 0.67 12.53 14.14
C GLN A 12 2.19 12.49 14.24
N GLN A 13 2.77 11.40 14.76
CA GLN A 13 4.22 11.21 14.83
C GLN A 13 4.84 11.11 13.43
N ALA A 14 4.19 10.39 12.49
CA ALA A 14 4.64 10.30 11.11
C ALA A 14 4.64 11.67 10.42
N LYS A 15 3.59 12.49 10.62
CA LYS A 15 3.52 13.88 10.12
C LYS A 15 4.61 14.75 10.74
N ALA A 16 4.82 14.67 12.06
CA ALA A 16 5.87 15.41 12.74
C ALA A 16 7.27 14.98 12.25
N CYS A 17 7.48 13.71 11.99
CA CYS A 17 8.71 13.19 11.40
C CYS A 17 8.95 13.78 10.01
N PHE A 18 7.95 13.77 9.12
CA PHE A 18 8.04 14.39 7.80
C PHE A 18 8.49 15.85 7.86
N LEU A 19 8.00 16.63 8.82
CA LEU A 19 8.35 18.03 9.00
C LEU A 19 9.80 18.27 9.45
N THR A 20 10.52 17.22 9.85
CA THR A 20 11.97 17.31 10.16
C THR A 20 12.86 17.20 8.93
N TYR A 21 12.31 16.74 7.80
CA TYR A 21 13.05 16.60 6.55
C TYR A 21 13.06 17.91 5.75
N ASP A 22 14.13 18.11 5.01
CA ASP A 22 14.22 19.18 4.01
C ASP A 22 13.33 18.84 2.81
N ALA A 23 12.31 19.66 2.56
CA ALA A 23 11.32 19.40 1.52
C ALA A 23 11.92 19.46 0.10
N GLU A 24 12.92 20.31 -0.14
CA GLU A 24 13.62 20.40 -1.42
C GLU A 24 14.46 19.14 -1.64
N ALA A 25 15.12 18.63 -0.62
CA ALA A 25 15.86 17.36 -0.69
C ALA A 25 14.94 16.17 -0.94
N LEU A 26 13.78 16.12 -0.27
CA LEU A 26 12.75 15.07 -0.55
C LEU A 26 12.24 15.16 -1.98
N ALA A 27 11.89 16.35 -2.45
CA ALA A 27 11.39 16.55 -3.81
C ALA A 27 12.43 16.13 -4.86
N LYS A 28 13.71 16.46 -4.64
CA LYS A 28 14.81 16.03 -5.50
C LYS A 28 14.97 14.51 -5.50
N LYS A 29 15.01 13.88 -4.31
CA LYS A 29 15.12 12.42 -4.13
C LYS A 29 14.00 11.67 -4.87
N LEU A 30 12.78 12.21 -4.84
CA LEU A 30 11.59 11.59 -5.41
C LEU A 30 11.29 12.00 -6.85
N ASN A 31 12.08 12.93 -7.42
CA ASN A 31 11.75 13.62 -8.67
C ASN A 31 10.29 14.17 -8.64
N ALA A 32 9.90 14.72 -7.50
CA ALA A 32 8.54 15.15 -7.20
C ALA A 32 8.37 16.65 -7.41
N LYS A 33 7.16 17.06 -7.78
CA LYS A 33 6.82 18.49 -7.83
C LYS A 33 6.74 19.05 -6.42
N LEU A 34 7.33 20.23 -6.23
CA LEU A 34 7.27 21.01 -4.99
C LEU A 34 6.83 22.44 -5.30
N ASP A 35 5.98 23.00 -4.46
CA ASP A 35 5.70 24.44 -4.44
C ASP A 35 5.87 25.03 -3.02
N ALA A 36 5.41 26.24 -2.79
CA ALA A 36 5.56 26.94 -1.48
C ALA A 36 4.81 26.21 -0.36
N GLU A 37 3.72 25.50 -0.68
CA GLU A 37 2.81 24.92 0.31
C GLU A 37 2.86 23.39 0.36
N TYR A 38 3.11 22.72 -0.77
CA TYR A 38 2.93 21.28 -0.89
C TYR A 38 4.07 20.58 -1.64
N LEU A 39 4.34 19.32 -1.23
CA LEU A 39 5.04 18.31 -2.00
C LEU A 39 4.00 17.40 -2.67
N TYR A 40 4.13 17.16 -3.99
CA TYR A 40 3.18 16.35 -4.76
C TYR A 40 3.80 15.01 -5.10
N THR A 41 2.99 13.96 -5.07
CA THR A 41 3.42 12.60 -5.42
C THR A 41 2.26 11.77 -5.97
N THR A 42 2.59 10.59 -6.51
CA THR A 42 1.62 9.58 -6.92
C THR A 42 1.74 8.37 -6.00
N PHE A 43 0.60 7.85 -5.57
CA PHE A 43 0.52 6.69 -4.69
C PHE A 43 -0.70 5.84 -5.07
N PHE A 44 -0.50 4.56 -5.35
CA PHE A 44 -1.53 3.68 -5.96
C PHE A 44 -2.24 4.32 -7.17
N GLY A 45 -1.48 4.91 -8.07
CA GLY A 45 -2.01 5.54 -9.27
C GLY A 45 -2.79 6.84 -9.06
N GLN A 46 -2.99 7.31 -7.83
CA GLN A 46 -3.70 8.54 -7.49
C GLN A 46 -2.73 9.67 -7.14
N SER A 47 -3.12 10.90 -7.44
CA SER A 47 -2.35 12.09 -7.07
C SER A 47 -2.59 12.45 -5.60
N TYR A 48 -1.48 12.69 -4.90
CA TYR A 48 -1.46 13.15 -3.51
C TYR A 48 -0.63 14.40 -3.38
N ARG A 49 -0.90 15.17 -2.33
CA ARG A 49 -0.03 16.24 -1.87
C ARG A 49 0.11 16.23 -0.36
N VAL A 50 1.29 16.60 0.12
CA VAL A 50 1.61 16.68 1.55
C VAL A 50 1.93 18.12 1.89
N SER A 51 1.27 18.66 2.89
CA SER A 51 1.49 20.02 3.38
C SER A 51 2.89 20.16 4.01
N ARG A 52 3.68 21.09 3.51
CA ARG A 52 5.01 21.45 4.06
C ARG A 52 4.93 22.06 5.46
N LYS A 53 3.77 22.54 5.85
CA LYS A 53 3.55 23.22 7.14
C LYS A 53 3.04 22.27 8.22
N THR A 54 2.20 21.30 7.85
CA THR A 54 1.50 20.46 8.85
C THR A 54 1.77 18.96 8.66
N GLY A 55 2.32 18.53 7.51
CA GLY A 55 2.44 17.13 7.15
C GLY A 55 1.10 16.46 6.78
N ASP A 56 0.01 17.23 6.70
CA ASP A 56 -1.29 16.72 6.28
C ASP A 56 -1.27 16.29 4.83
N ILE A 57 -1.96 15.18 4.57
CA ILE A 57 -2.04 14.55 3.26
C ILE A 57 -3.41 14.85 2.67
N GLN A 58 -3.44 15.20 1.39
CA GLN A 58 -4.66 15.31 0.61
C GLN A 58 -4.57 14.46 -0.65
N ARG A 59 -5.68 13.83 -1.03
CA ARG A 59 -5.84 13.05 -2.24
C ARG A 59 -6.66 13.82 -3.27
N LEU A 60 -6.29 13.75 -4.54
CA LEU A 60 -7.05 14.35 -5.63
C LEU A 60 -8.22 13.43 -6.01
N GLU A 61 -9.45 13.87 -5.79
CA GLU A 61 -10.68 13.16 -6.15
C GLU A 61 -11.60 14.12 -6.91
N ASP A 62 -12.10 13.70 -8.07
CA ASP A 62 -13.02 14.47 -8.92
C ASP A 62 -12.58 15.92 -9.16
N GLY A 63 -11.26 16.10 -9.35
CA GLY A 63 -10.66 17.42 -9.59
C GLY A 63 -10.49 18.30 -8.36
N ALA A 64 -10.81 17.81 -7.16
CA ALA A 64 -10.66 18.53 -5.90
C ALA A 64 -9.75 17.79 -4.91
N TRP A 65 -8.97 18.55 -4.14
CA TRP A 65 -8.15 18.01 -3.07
C TRP A 65 -9.02 17.70 -1.85
N ARG A 66 -8.98 16.46 -1.38
CA ARG A 66 -9.76 15.95 -0.24
C ARG A 66 -8.85 15.51 0.90
N ASP A 67 -9.27 15.85 2.12
CA ASP A 67 -8.75 15.30 3.36
C ASP A 67 -9.44 13.95 3.65
N GLY A 68 -9.12 13.34 4.80
CA GLY A 68 -9.81 12.15 5.28
C GLY A 68 -9.10 10.84 4.92
N ASN A 69 -7.77 10.92 4.83
CA ASN A 69 -6.94 9.74 4.60
C ASN A 69 -6.95 8.80 5.81
N SER A 70 -6.97 7.50 5.55
CA SER A 70 -6.89 6.49 6.60
C SER A 70 -5.52 6.51 7.29
N HIS A 71 -5.44 5.88 8.46
CA HIS A 71 -4.16 5.69 9.16
C HIS A 71 -3.13 4.97 8.27
N GLU A 72 -3.56 3.95 7.54
CA GLU A 72 -2.71 3.16 6.64
C GLU A 72 -2.17 4.02 5.49
N GLU A 73 -3.00 4.95 4.94
CA GLU A 73 -2.54 5.90 3.91
C GLU A 73 -1.47 6.82 4.45
N VAL A 74 -1.71 7.42 5.61
CA VAL A 74 -0.75 8.36 6.24
C VAL A 74 0.57 7.66 6.53
N MET A 75 0.53 6.50 7.18
CA MET A 75 1.73 5.76 7.55
C MET A 75 2.52 5.30 6.32
N THR A 76 1.83 4.73 5.33
CA THR A 76 2.48 4.20 4.13
C THR A 76 3.09 5.32 3.28
N LEU A 77 2.32 6.37 3.01
CA LEU A 77 2.77 7.42 2.11
C LEU A 77 3.94 8.23 2.71
N LEU A 78 3.87 8.57 3.99
CA LEU A 78 4.96 9.32 4.64
C LEU A 78 6.22 8.48 4.78
N ASP A 79 6.13 7.17 5.03
CA ASP A 79 7.27 6.27 5.06
C ASP A 79 7.96 6.21 3.68
N LEU A 80 7.19 6.00 2.60
CA LEU A 80 7.70 6.00 1.23
C LEU A 80 8.41 7.33 0.87
N ILE A 81 7.83 8.45 1.28
CA ILE A 81 8.41 9.78 1.02
C ILE A 81 9.70 9.99 1.82
N CYS A 82 9.68 9.70 3.11
CA CYS A 82 10.78 10.03 4.02
C CYS A 82 11.93 9.03 3.94
N ASP A 83 11.62 7.74 4.01
CA ASP A 83 12.60 6.69 4.30
C ASP A 83 13.04 5.89 3.06
N SER A 84 12.37 6.06 1.89
CA SER A 84 12.87 5.44 0.66
C SER A 84 14.28 5.92 0.32
N ARG A 85 15.12 4.99 -0.13
CA ARG A 85 16.51 5.27 -0.50
C ARG A 85 16.58 6.12 -1.77
N GLU A 86 17.65 6.88 -1.93
CA GLU A 86 17.89 7.69 -3.14
C GLU A 86 18.24 6.79 -4.34
N ASP A 87 18.99 5.71 -4.09
CA ASP A 87 19.43 4.72 -5.08
C ASP A 87 18.44 3.55 -5.28
N ARG A 88 17.20 3.69 -4.78
CA ARG A 88 16.18 2.65 -4.89
C ARG A 88 15.89 2.30 -6.34
N HIS A 89 15.64 1.04 -6.60
CA HIS A 89 15.25 0.52 -7.90
C HIS A 89 14.47 -0.77 -7.75
N VAL A 90 13.56 -1.04 -8.67
CA VAL A 90 12.80 -2.28 -8.72
C VAL A 90 13.64 -3.41 -9.31
N SER A 91 13.47 -4.63 -8.78
CA SER A 91 14.12 -5.82 -9.30
C SER A 91 13.32 -6.50 -10.42
N GLY A 92 12.01 -6.30 -10.43
CA GLY A 92 11.07 -7.00 -11.29
C GLY A 92 10.82 -8.46 -10.86
N ARG A 93 11.26 -8.86 -9.67
CA ARG A 93 11.06 -10.19 -9.09
C ARG A 93 10.17 -10.10 -7.87
N TRP A 94 9.34 -11.12 -7.69
CA TRP A 94 8.40 -11.19 -6.57
C TRP A 94 8.97 -11.95 -5.39
N LYS A 95 8.73 -11.42 -4.19
CA LYS A 95 9.16 -11.98 -2.91
C LYS A 95 8.01 -11.93 -1.92
N ALA A 96 7.82 -12.99 -1.15
CA ALA A 96 6.78 -13.02 -0.14
C ALA A 96 7.15 -12.12 1.05
N MET A 97 6.14 -11.56 1.70
CA MET A 97 6.33 -10.59 2.79
C MET A 97 7.13 -11.17 3.95
N GLN A 98 6.90 -12.44 4.30
CA GLN A 98 7.64 -13.14 5.36
C GLN A 98 9.15 -13.25 5.11
N ASP A 99 9.57 -13.12 3.86
CA ASP A 99 10.99 -13.25 3.50
C ASP A 99 11.78 -11.95 3.68
N PHE A 100 11.10 -10.83 4.01
CA PHE A 100 11.74 -9.55 4.35
C PHE A 100 12.01 -9.39 5.84
N GLY A 101 11.24 -10.05 6.70
CA GLY A 101 11.33 -9.92 8.15
C GLY A 101 12.17 -10.99 8.82
N LEU A 102 12.55 -10.76 10.08
CA LEU A 102 13.12 -11.76 10.95
C LEU A 102 12.04 -12.82 11.26
N GLN A 103 12.43 -14.08 11.39
CA GLN A 103 11.57 -15.28 11.57
C GLN A 103 10.54 -15.20 12.72
N PHE A 104 10.58 -14.16 13.56
CA PHE A 104 9.68 -13.99 14.70
C PHE A 104 8.20 -13.76 14.33
N HIS A 105 7.90 -13.33 13.10
CA HIS A 105 6.53 -13.02 12.69
C HIS A 105 5.86 -14.12 11.85
N GLN A 106 6.56 -15.21 11.54
CA GLN A 106 6.00 -16.33 10.75
C GLN A 106 4.73 -16.92 11.38
N LYS A 107 4.71 -17.11 12.71
CA LYS A 107 3.53 -17.65 13.42
C LYS A 107 2.28 -16.76 13.41
N LEU A 108 2.44 -15.47 13.16
CA LEU A 108 1.30 -14.52 13.04
C LEU A 108 0.68 -14.52 11.64
N LEU A 109 1.38 -15.11 10.66
CA LEU A 109 0.97 -15.14 9.25
C LEU A 109 0.40 -16.52 8.84
N GLU A 110 0.61 -17.55 9.67
CA GLU A 110 0.05 -18.89 9.48
C GLU A 110 -1.36 -18.92 10.08
N ASN A 111 -2.34 -18.44 9.34
CA ASN A 111 -3.75 -18.61 9.66
C ASN A 111 -4.34 -19.54 8.61
N ASP A 112 -4.91 -20.68 9.04
CA ASP A 112 -5.64 -21.61 8.17
C ASP A 112 -6.90 -20.96 7.54
N HIS A 113 -7.20 -19.74 7.95
CA HIS A 113 -8.38 -18.98 7.56
C HIS A 113 -7.98 -17.55 7.18
N ASP A 114 -8.06 -17.21 5.89
CA ASP A 114 -7.81 -15.87 5.37
C ASP A 114 -9.14 -15.20 4.97
N PRO A 115 -9.66 -14.28 5.79
CA PRO A 115 -10.96 -13.64 5.54
C PRO A 115 -10.99 -12.83 4.25
N TRP A 116 -9.84 -12.37 3.75
CA TRP A 116 -9.76 -11.69 2.46
C TRP A 116 -9.88 -12.67 1.30
N ALA A 117 -9.22 -13.84 1.41
CA ALA A 117 -9.34 -14.88 0.40
C ALA A 117 -10.79 -15.35 0.24
N GLU A 118 -11.48 -15.59 1.36
CA GLU A 118 -12.90 -15.98 1.36
C GLU A 118 -13.78 -14.90 0.73
N ARG A 119 -13.65 -13.65 1.19
CA ARG A 119 -14.43 -12.54 0.64
C ARG A 119 -14.24 -12.37 -0.87
N PHE A 120 -13.02 -12.53 -1.35
CA PHE A 120 -12.71 -12.36 -2.78
C PHE A 120 -13.15 -13.56 -3.63
N GLN A 121 -13.13 -14.75 -3.05
CA GLN A 121 -13.66 -15.95 -3.67
C GLN A 121 -15.19 -15.88 -3.85
N ASP A 122 -15.91 -15.35 -2.86
CA ASP A 122 -17.39 -15.29 -2.87
C ASP A 122 -17.95 -14.53 -4.06
N ASP A 123 -17.22 -13.51 -4.56
CA ASP A 123 -17.54 -12.83 -5.82
C ASP A 123 -16.28 -12.59 -6.65
N LEU A 124 -15.75 -13.66 -7.22
CA LEU A 124 -14.58 -13.60 -8.10
C LEU A 124 -14.73 -12.64 -9.29
N PRO A 125 -15.91 -12.55 -9.97
CA PRO A 125 -16.12 -11.55 -11.00
C PRO A 125 -15.99 -10.11 -10.50
N ALA A 126 -16.54 -9.77 -9.33
CA ALA A 126 -16.38 -8.45 -8.73
C ALA A 126 -14.94 -8.18 -8.32
N PHE A 127 -14.24 -9.15 -7.72
CA PHE A 127 -12.82 -9.04 -7.41
C PHE A 127 -11.99 -8.68 -8.66
N ARG A 128 -12.21 -9.38 -9.77
CA ARG A 128 -11.52 -9.13 -11.05
C ARG A 128 -11.80 -7.71 -11.58
N ARG A 129 -13.06 -7.26 -11.56
CA ARG A 129 -13.43 -5.90 -11.97
C ARG A 129 -12.78 -4.85 -11.07
N ALA A 130 -12.83 -5.04 -9.76
CA ALA A 130 -12.24 -4.14 -8.77
C ALA A 130 -10.73 -4.00 -8.97
N CYS A 131 -10.01 -5.11 -9.15
CA CYS A 131 -8.57 -5.07 -9.41
C CYS A 131 -8.24 -4.27 -10.68
N LEU A 132 -8.99 -4.49 -11.77
CA LEU A 132 -8.79 -3.74 -13.03
C LEU A 132 -9.11 -2.25 -12.87
N ALA A 133 -10.21 -1.91 -12.18
CA ALA A 133 -10.61 -0.52 -11.91
C ALA A 133 -9.55 0.24 -11.10
N LEU A 134 -8.86 -0.45 -10.19
CA LEU A 134 -7.74 0.10 -9.40
C LEU A 134 -6.39 0.10 -10.16
N GLY A 135 -6.39 -0.20 -11.46
CA GLY A 135 -5.19 -0.19 -12.30
C GLY A 135 -4.32 -1.45 -12.18
N GLY A 136 -4.85 -2.51 -11.60
CA GLY A 136 -4.17 -3.81 -11.50
C GLY A 136 -3.91 -4.42 -12.86
N LYS A 137 -2.69 -4.90 -13.10
CA LYS A 137 -2.28 -5.60 -14.32
C LYS A 137 -2.40 -7.11 -14.09
N PRO A 138 -3.15 -7.84 -14.92
CA PRO A 138 -3.33 -9.29 -14.75
C PRO A 138 -2.00 -10.04 -14.79
N LEU A 139 -1.85 -11.04 -13.93
CA LEU A 139 -0.72 -11.97 -13.91
C LEU A 139 -1.21 -13.39 -14.24
N PRO A 140 -0.40 -14.21 -14.96
CA PRO A 140 -0.77 -15.56 -15.36
C PRO A 140 -0.49 -16.59 -14.24
N VAL A 141 -1.07 -16.41 -13.06
CA VAL A 141 -0.86 -17.26 -11.88
C VAL A 141 -2.10 -17.32 -11.01
N GLY A 142 -2.36 -18.47 -10.35
CA GLY A 142 -3.55 -18.68 -9.53
C GLY A 142 -4.84 -18.62 -10.36
N ASP A 143 -5.97 -18.53 -9.69
CA ASP A 143 -7.29 -18.36 -10.33
C ASP A 143 -7.53 -16.90 -10.73
N ALA A 144 -6.98 -15.95 -9.95
CA ALA A 144 -6.91 -14.55 -10.30
C ALA A 144 -5.71 -13.88 -9.64
N ALA A 145 -4.91 -13.15 -10.41
CA ALA A 145 -3.78 -12.43 -9.87
C ALA A 145 -3.55 -11.10 -10.59
N TYR A 146 -3.15 -10.08 -9.83
CA TYR A 146 -2.94 -8.73 -10.33
C TYR A 146 -1.71 -8.08 -9.68
N ALA A 147 -0.91 -7.40 -10.50
CA ALA A 147 0.17 -6.54 -10.04
C ALA A 147 -0.29 -5.08 -10.00
N PHE A 148 0.06 -4.37 -8.93
CA PHE A 148 -0.21 -2.95 -8.74
C PHE A 148 1.11 -2.20 -8.53
N GLU A 149 1.23 -1.04 -9.13
CA GLU A 149 2.27 -0.09 -8.78
C GLU A 149 1.78 0.77 -7.62
N ILE A 150 2.54 0.81 -6.53
CA ILE A 150 2.16 1.60 -5.36
C ILE A 150 2.90 2.92 -5.27
N PHE A 151 4.18 2.97 -5.65
CA PHE A 151 4.98 4.18 -5.55
C PHE A 151 6.27 4.06 -6.39
N ASP A 152 6.50 4.97 -7.33
CA ASP A 152 7.77 5.11 -8.05
C ASP A 152 8.33 3.78 -8.61
N GLY A 153 7.46 3.03 -9.28
CA GLY A 153 7.78 1.72 -9.84
C GLY A 153 7.70 0.55 -8.85
N LEU A 154 7.68 0.79 -7.54
CA LEU A 154 7.50 -0.28 -6.55
C LEU A 154 6.18 -1.00 -6.79
N GLY A 155 6.27 -2.31 -7.05
CA GLY A 155 5.12 -3.17 -7.31
C GLY A 155 4.78 -4.08 -6.14
N VAL A 156 3.49 -4.42 -6.07
CA VAL A 156 2.95 -5.50 -5.25
C VAL A 156 2.09 -6.40 -6.12
N ALA A 157 1.99 -7.69 -5.78
CA ALA A 157 1.10 -8.62 -6.45
C ALA A 157 0.15 -9.28 -5.44
N VAL A 158 -1.13 -9.32 -5.81
CA VAL A 158 -2.17 -10.04 -5.10
C VAL A 158 -2.52 -11.27 -5.95
N GLN A 159 -2.42 -12.45 -5.37
CA GLN A 159 -2.66 -13.73 -6.04
C GLN A 159 -3.69 -14.53 -5.25
N LEU A 160 -4.83 -14.79 -5.85
CA LEU A 160 -5.92 -15.56 -5.26
C LEU A 160 -5.95 -16.98 -5.86
N TRP A 161 -6.02 -17.97 -4.98
CA TRP A 161 -6.38 -19.35 -5.29
C TRP A 161 -7.71 -19.64 -4.63
N LEU A 162 -8.65 -20.17 -5.41
CA LEU A 162 -9.95 -20.57 -4.90
C LEU A 162 -9.82 -21.81 -4.02
N GLY A 163 -10.66 -21.90 -3.00
CA GLY A 163 -10.79 -23.10 -2.20
C GLY A 163 -11.58 -24.18 -2.94
N ASP A 164 -11.40 -25.42 -2.50
CA ASP A 164 -12.14 -26.58 -2.94
C ASP A 164 -12.55 -27.45 -1.73
N ASP A 165 -12.97 -28.69 -1.97
CA ASP A 165 -13.40 -29.61 -0.90
C ASP A 165 -12.25 -30.03 0.03
N GLU A 166 -11.00 -29.85 -0.37
CA GLU A 166 -9.81 -30.29 0.38
C GLU A 166 -9.03 -29.10 1.00
N PHE A 167 -9.06 -27.94 0.33
CA PHE A 167 -8.24 -26.79 0.73
C PHE A 167 -9.07 -25.50 0.80
N PRO A 168 -8.86 -24.68 1.84
CA PRO A 168 -9.46 -23.35 1.91
C PRO A 168 -8.88 -22.42 0.84
N PRO A 169 -9.58 -21.33 0.48
CA PRO A 169 -9.04 -20.32 -0.41
C PRO A 169 -7.78 -19.68 0.19
N ASN A 170 -6.87 -19.29 -0.68
CA ASN A 170 -5.61 -18.69 -0.26
C ASN A 170 -5.32 -17.39 -1.02
N LEU A 171 -4.88 -16.36 -0.30
CA LEU A 171 -4.48 -15.08 -0.86
C LEU A 171 -3.00 -14.82 -0.54
N ARG A 172 -2.18 -14.79 -1.59
CA ARG A 172 -0.78 -14.38 -1.44
C ARG A 172 -0.60 -12.91 -1.79
N PHE A 173 0.17 -12.22 -0.96
CA PHE A 173 0.60 -10.86 -1.18
C PHE A 173 2.12 -10.83 -1.33
N LEU A 174 2.57 -10.44 -2.51
CA LEU A 174 3.98 -10.42 -2.86
C LEU A 174 4.45 -8.99 -3.13
N TRP A 175 5.71 -8.74 -2.86
CA TRP A 175 6.39 -7.48 -3.06
C TRP A 175 7.49 -7.63 -4.12
N ASP A 176 7.86 -6.51 -4.77
CA ASP A 176 9.16 -6.49 -5.47
C ASP A 176 10.28 -6.85 -4.48
N GLU A 177 11.25 -7.64 -4.93
CA GLU A 177 12.35 -8.13 -4.06
C GLU A 177 13.15 -7.01 -3.39
N ASN A 178 13.19 -5.81 -4.01
CA ASN A 178 13.86 -4.63 -3.49
C ASN A 178 12.93 -3.67 -2.72
N ALA A 179 11.76 -4.13 -2.26
CA ALA A 179 10.80 -3.29 -1.54
C ALA A 179 11.38 -2.67 -0.27
N ASP A 180 12.35 -3.30 0.37
CA ASP A 180 13.05 -2.77 1.55
C ASP A 180 13.91 -1.52 1.27
N GLN A 181 14.15 -1.18 0.00
CA GLN A 181 14.75 0.08 -0.41
C GLN A 181 13.73 1.24 -0.43
N TYR A 182 12.44 0.94 -0.41
CA TYR A 182 11.32 1.89 -0.54
C TYR A 182 10.56 2.09 0.75
N ILE A 183 10.34 1.03 1.52
CA ILE A 183 9.40 0.99 2.63
C ILE A 183 9.91 0.08 3.74
N ARG A 184 9.67 0.44 4.98
CA ARG A 184 10.00 -0.40 6.13
C ARG A 184 9.07 -1.61 6.22
N TYR A 185 9.60 -2.69 6.76
CA TYR A 185 8.86 -3.95 6.91
C TYR A 185 7.53 -3.78 7.64
N GLU A 186 7.51 -3.02 8.74
CA GLU A 186 6.30 -2.76 9.52
C GLU A 186 5.25 -2.01 8.70
N THR A 187 5.69 -1.08 7.85
CA THR A 187 4.80 -0.28 7.02
C THR A 187 4.23 -1.08 5.84
N MET A 188 4.90 -2.16 5.42
CA MET A 188 4.36 -3.08 4.40
C MET A 188 3.01 -3.67 4.82
N TYR A 189 2.76 -3.88 6.12
CA TYR A 189 1.46 -4.34 6.62
C TYR A 189 0.36 -3.31 6.38
N PHE A 190 0.64 -2.02 6.57
CA PHE A 190 -0.33 -0.95 6.31
C PHE A 190 -0.63 -0.84 4.82
N ALA A 191 0.38 -0.90 3.96
CA ALA A 191 0.20 -0.88 2.51
C ALA A 191 -0.62 -2.09 2.01
N LYS A 192 -0.37 -3.29 2.56
CA LYS A 192 -1.17 -4.49 2.28
C LYS A 192 -2.63 -4.26 2.68
N ALA A 193 -2.87 -3.84 3.93
CA ALA A 193 -4.22 -3.61 4.44
C ALA A 193 -4.97 -2.57 3.61
N LEU A 194 -4.29 -1.48 3.23
CA LEU A 194 -4.84 -0.42 2.39
C LEU A 194 -5.27 -0.95 1.02
N LEU A 195 -4.41 -1.70 0.33
CA LEU A 195 -4.76 -2.24 -0.99
C LEU A 195 -5.93 -3.21 -0.92
N LEU A 196 -5.92 -4.14 0.06
CA LEU A 196 -7.00 -5.10 0.22
C LEU A 196 -8.33 -4.42 0.56
N SER A 197 -8.32 -3.38 1.39
CA SER A 197 -9.50 -2.57 1.70
C SER A 197 -10.02 -1.81 0.48
N ARG A 198 -9.14 -1.26 -0.37
CA ARG A 198 -9.52 -0.58 -1.61
C ARG A 198 -10.16 -1.55 -2.61
N ILE A 199 -9.59 -2.76 -2.76
CA ILE A 199 -10.17 -3.80 -3.62
C ILE A 199 -11.58 -4.13 -3.12
N ALA A 200 -11.73 -4.38 -1.82
CA ALA A 200 -13.02 -4.71 -1.22
C ALA A 200 -14.05 -3.57 -1.35
N GLY A 201 -13.64 -2.31 -1.16
CA GLY A 201 -14.52 -1.15 -1.37
C GLY A 201 -14.97 -1.04 -2.83
N GLN A 202 -14.06 -1.23 -3.78
CA GLN A 202 -14.38 -1.20 -5.21
C GLN A 202 -15.32 -2.35 -5.64
N MET A 203 -15.29 -3.49 -4.95
CA MET A 203 -16.23 -4.59 -5.18
C MET A 203 -17.66 -4.21 -4.78
N GLU A 204 -17.83 -3.38 -3.75
CA GLU A 204 -19.14 -2.93 -3.27
C GLU A 204 -19.77 -1.86 -4.16
N GLU A 205 -18.96 -1.12 -4.92
CA GLU A 205 -19.40 -0.06 -5.85
C GLU A 205 -19.74 -0.60 -7.25
N SER A 206 -19.46 -1.88 -7.54
CA SER A 206 -19.59 -2.52 -8.87
C SER A 206 -20.82 -3.38 -8.99
#